data_b315c0aa95a47112bcd4d6a0c716ad64
#
_entry.id   b315c0aa95a47112bcd4d6a0c716ad64
#
_cell.length_a   1.000
_cell.length_b   1.000
_cell.length_c   1.000
_cell.angle_alpha   90.00
_cell.angle_beta   90.00
_cell.angle_gamma   90.00
#
_symmetry.space_group_name_H-M   'P 1'
#
loop_
_entity.id
_entity.type
_entity.pdbx_description
1 polymer ?
#
loop_
_entity_poly.entity_id
_entity_poly.type
_entity_poly.pdbx_seq_one_letter_code
_entity_poly.pdbx_strand_id
1 'polypeptide(L)'
;LTSDRKLMGVLTGQYGNYGLPPKKSSFAIHAAVVNHYLYGGNYPVGGSRSIAESIAPVIHETGGKIIVNAQVDEIIIHRNRAVGVKLTNGEELRSSLVISSAGITTTFSKLVKQSSPPALNMDKVNPSCAHLCLYIGLKGTAEKLGLEGTNLWIYPDYDHDANVERFI
;
A
#
# COMPACT_ATOMS: atom_id res chain seq x y z
N LEU A 1 7.63 -19.85 -25.03
CA LEU A 1 6.42 -19.08 -24.90
C LEU A 1 6.25 -18.16 -26.13
N THR A 2 6.49 -16.88 -26.10
CA THR A 2 6.38 -16.00 -27.28
C THR A 2 7.54 -15.01 -27.34
N SER A 3 7.95 -14.60 -28.54
CA SER A 3 8.90 -13.49 -28.78
C SER A 3 8.20 -12.21 -29.27
N ASP A 4 6.88 -12.25 -29.41
CA ASP A 4 6.09 -11.08 -29.79
C ASP A 4 6.03 -10.08 -28.63
N ARG A 5 6.75 -8.97 -28.79
CA ARG A 5 6.86 -7.92 -27.76
C ARG A 5 5.53 -7.21 -27.50
N LYS A 6 4.68 -7.06 -28.52
CA LYS A 6 3.37 -6.43 -28.34
C LYS A 6 2.46 -7.33 -27.49
N LEU A 7 2.43 -8.61 -27.82
CA LEU A 7 1.67 -9.58 -27.04
C LEU A 7 2.17 -9.66 -25.59
N MET A 8 3.51 -9.69 -25.41
CA MET A 8 4.08 -9.64 -24.05
C MET A 8 3.65 -8.38 -23.27
N GLY A 9 3.71 -7.20 -23.92
CA GLY A 9 3.28 -5.94 -23.29
C GLY A 9 1.80 -5.97 -22.89
N VAL A 10 0.92 -6.48 -23.76
CA VAL A 10 -0.50 -6.61 -23.43
C VAL A 10 -0.72 -7.57 -22.26
N LEU A 11 -0.11 -8.75 -22.29
CA LEU A 11 -0.29 -9.76 -21.25
C LEU A 11 0.27 -9.31 -19.89
N THR A 12 1.33 -8.51 -19.87
CA THR A 12 1.97 -8.01 -18.63
C THR A 12 1.48 -6.64 -18.19
N GLY A 13 0.53 -6.04 -18.90
CA GLY A 13 0.04 -4.68 -18.64
C GLY A 13 -0.52 -4.42 -17.23
N GLN A 14 -0.86 -5.47 -16.49
CA GLN A 14 -1.33 -5.36 -15.10
C GLN A 14 -0.20 -5.40 -14.05
N TYR A 15 1.06 -5.25 -14.44
CA TYR A 15 2.20 -5.31 -13.52
C TYR A 15 2.13 -4.30 -12.37
N GLY A 16 1.45 -3.19 -12.55
CA GLY A 16 1.19 -2.21 -11.49
C GLY A 16 0.48 -2.79 -10.26
N ASN A 17 -0.30 -3.86 -10.41
CA ASN A 17 -0.98 -4.54 -9.29
C ASN A 17 -0.01 -5.25 -8.33
N TYR A 18 1.20 -5.59 -8.75
CA TYR A 18 2.22 -6.21 -7.91
C TYR A 18 3.52 -5.36 -7.81
N GLY A 19 3.53 -4.18 -8.45
CA GLY A 19 4.48 -3.11 -8.16
C GLY A 19 5.89 -3.26 -8.74
N LEU A 20 6.18 -4.32 -9.51
CA LEU A 20 7.47 -4.52 -10.15
C LEU A 20 7.30 -4.71 -11.67
N PRO A 21 8.20 -4.15 -12.50
CA PRO A 21 8.17 -4.36 -13.94
C PRO A 21 8.39 -5.85 -14.28
N PRO A 22 7.95 -6.30 -15.46
CA PRO A 22 7.92 -7.71 -15.83
C PRO A 22 9.23 -8.48 -15.63
N LYS A 23 10.39 -7.91 -15.99
CA LYS A 23 11.72 -8.55 -15.81
C LYS A 23 12.09 -8.79 -14.34
N LYS A 24 11.54 -7.98 -13.41
CA LYS A 24 11.83 -8.07 -11.97
C LYS A 24 10.74 -8.83 -11.21
N SER A 25 9.71 -9.32 -11.89
CA SER A 25 8.55 -9.96 -11.28
C SER A 25 8.57 -11.47 -11.49
N SER A 26 8.01 -12.19 -10.52
CA SER A 26 7.78 -13.63 -10.65
C SER A 26 6.58 -13.90 -11.55
N PHE A 27 6.71 -14.83 -12.48
CA PHE A 27 5.59 -15.30 -13.30
C PHE A 27 4.45 -15.87 -12.44
N ALA A 28 4.76 -16.53 -11.33
CA ALA A 28 3.74 -17.08 -10.43
C ALA A 28 2.86 -15.97 -9.81
N ILE A 29 3.48 -14.86 -9.41
CA ILE A 29 2.74 -13.69 -8.90
C ILE A 29 1.89 -13.07 -10.00
N HIS A 30 2.45 -12.91 -11.21
CA HIS A 30 1.69 -12.41 -12.36
C HIS A 30 0.48 -13.30 -12.66
N ALA A 31 0.65 -14.62 -12.74
CA ALA A 31 -0.43 -15.57 -12.98
C ALA A 31 -1.51 -15.53 -11.88
N ALA A 32 -1.11 -15.39 -10.61
CA ALA A 32 -2.04 -15.24 -9.49
C ALA A 32 -2.88 -13.95 -9.61
N VAL A 33 -2.26 -12.83 -9.99
CA VAL A 33 -2.96 -11.55 -10.21
C VAL A 33 -3.93 -11.65 -11.40
N VAL A 34 -3.50 -12.21 -12.52
CA VAL A 34 -4.38 -12.41 -13.68
C VAL A 34 -5.57 -13.29 -13.30
N ASN A 35 -5.33 -14.40 -12.61
CA ASN A 35 -6.39 -15.30 -12.13
C ASN A 35 -7.36 -14.59 -11.17
N HIS A 36 -6.85 -13.72 -10.28
CA HIS A 36 -7.68 -12.96 -9.35
C HIS A 36 -8.68 -12.05 -10.09
N TYR A 37 -8.28 -11.46 -11.21
CA TYR A 37 -9.11 -10.53 -11.98
C TYR A 37 -9.87 -11.16 -13.14
N LEU A 38 -9.86 -12.48 -13.32
CA LEU A 38 -10.59 -13.16 -14.40
C LEU A 38 -12.09 -12.84 -14.43
N TYR A 39 -12.67 -12.60 -13.26
CA TYR A 39 -14.10 -12.27 -13.11
C TYR A 39 -14.34 -10.78 -12.79
N GLY A 40 -13.35 -9.92 -13.08
CA GLY A 40 -13.40 -8.51 -12.81
C GLY A 40 -12.93 -8.09 -11.42
N GLY A 41 -12.88 -6.78 -11.18
CA GLY A 41 -12.58 -6.20 -9.89
C GLY A 41 -13.86 -5.88 -9.11
N ASN A 42 -13.81 -6.00 -7.79
CA ASN A 42 -14.92 -5.62 -6.91
C ASN A 42 -14.56 -4.39 -6.11
N TYR A 43 -15.52 -3.52 -5.89
CA TYR A 43 -15.37 -2.36 -5.03
C TYR A 43 -16.56 -2.28 -4.06
N PRO A 44 -16.35 -1.94 -2.79
CA PRO A 44 -17.42 -1.96 -1.81
C PRO A 44 -18.50 -0.91 -2.11
N VAL A 45 -19.74 -1.31 -2.01
CA VAL A 45 -20.89 -0.39 -2.09
C VAL A 45 -20.79 0.64 -0.94
N GLY A 46 -20.89 1.91 -1.28
CA GLY A 46 -20.65 3.00 -0.31
C GLY A 46 -19.20 3.49 -0.26
N GLY A 47 -18.32 2.92 -1.10
CA GLY A 47 -16.93 3.33 -1.21
C GLY A 47 -16.00 2.69 -0.18
N SER A 48 -14.72 3.02 -0.21
CA SER A 48 -13.69 2.44 0.68
C SER A 48 -13.95 2.73 2.17
N ARG A 49 -14.68 3.78 2.49
CA ARG A 49 -15.07 4.13 3.86
C ARG A 49 -15.87 3.02 4.53
N SER A 50 -16.72 2.30 3.78
CA SER A 50 -17.53 1.20 4.30
C SER A 50 -16.68 0.08 4.93
N ILE A 51 -15.43 -0.11 4.48
CA ILE A 51 -14.49 -1.08 5.07
C ILE A 51 -14.14 -0.67 6.50
N ALA A 52 -13.79 0.60 6.72
CA ALA A 52 -13.48 1.10 8.05
C ALA A 52 -14.72 1.08 8.96
N GLU A 53 -15.88 1.46 8.42
CA GLU A 53 -17.14 1.46 9.16
C GLU A 53 -17.64 0.06 9.57
N SER A 54 -17.28 -0.99 8.81
CA SER A 54 -17.59 -2.37 9.19
C SER A 54 -16.62 -2.93 10.23
N ILE A 55 -15.39 -2.43 10.30
CA ILE A 55 -14.36 -2.89 11.26
C ILE A 55 -14.48 -2.16 12.61
N ALA A 56 -14.80 -0.86 12.58
CA ALA A 56 -14.84 -0.03 13.78
C ALA A 56 -15.71 -0.58 14.92
N PRO A 57 -16.93 -1.10 14.69
CA PRO A 57 -17.75 -1.71 15.73
C PRO A 57 -17.03 -2.87 16.43
N VAL A 58 -16.37 -3.75 15.67
CA VAL A 58 -15.65 -4.91 16.23
C VAL A 58 -14.55 -4.48 17.20
N ILE A 59 -13.84 -3.38 16.86
CA ILE A 59 -12.82 -2.81 17.76
C ILE A 59 -13.48 -2.30 19.04
N HIS A 60 -14.59 -1.58 18.95
CA HIS A 60 -15.26 -1.00 20.11
C HIS A 60 -15.91 -2.06 21.00
N GLU A 61 -16.54 -3.07 20.43
CA GLU A 61 -17.16 -4.19 21.17
C GLU A 61 -16.14 -4.98 21.99
N THR A 62 -14.90 -5.05 21.54
CA THR A 62 -13.81 -5.69 22.28
C THR A 62 -13.09 -4.75 23.26
N GLY A 63 -13.64 -3.54 23.51
CA GLY A 63 -13.06 -2.54 24.40
C GLY A 63 -11.90 -1.73 23.79
N GLY A 64 -11.62 -1.93 22.50
CA GLY A 64 -10.62 -1.18 21.78
C GLY A 64 -11.05 0.27 21.49
N LYS A 65 -10.09 1.11 21.13
CA LYS A 65 -10.32 2.52 20.78
C LYS A 65 -9.66 2.85 19.45
N ILE A 66 -10.33 3.67 18.65
CA ILE A 66 -9.79 4.29 17.45
C ILE A 66 -9.54 5.76 17.81
N ILE A 67 -8.30 6.19 17.76
CA ILE A 67 -7.89 7.56 18.07
C ILE A 67 -7.40 8.20 16.79
N VAL A 68 -8.03 9.29 16.37
CA VAL A 68 -7.65 10.09 15.20
C VAL A 68 -6.93 11.37 15.63
N ASN A 69 -6.22 12.00 14.71
CA ASN A 69 -5.39 13.19 15.00
C ASN A 69 -4.35 12.95 16.11
N ALA A 70 -3.91 11.70 16.27
CA ALA A 70 -2.95 11.26 17.28
C ALA A 70 -1.65 10.85 16.60
N GLN A 71 -0.79 11.83 16.32
CA GLN A 71 0.50 11.57 15.70
C GLN A 71 1.44 10.93 16.72
N VAL A 72 1.98 9.77 16.37
CA VAL A 72 3.00 9.07 17.17
C VAL A 72 4.37 9.71 16.90
N ASP A 73 5.06 10.11 17.98
CA ASP A 73 6.40 10.68 17.96
C ASP A 73 7.49 9.63 18.27
N GLU A 74 7.13 8.64 19.09
CA GLU A 74 8.09 7.64 19.56
C GLU A 74 7.43 6.30 19.85
N ILE A 75 8.12 5.19 19.54
CA ILE A 75 7.83 3.87 20.08
C ILE A 75 8.70 3.67 21.32
N ILE A 76 8.04 3.57 22.46
CA ILE A 76 8.71 3.45 23.76
C ILE A 76 9.31 2.04 23.89
N ILE A 77 10.61 1.98 24.03
CA ILE A 77 11.35 0.73 24.23
C ILE A 77 11.82 0.63 25.69
N HIS A 78 11.56 -0.49 26.33
CA HIS A 78 12.12 -0.81 27.64
C HIS A 78 12.67 -2.24 27.65
N ARG A 79 13.92 -2.40 28.10
CA ARG A 79 14.61 -3.71 28.10
C ARG A 79 14.52 -4.44 26.77
N ASN A 80 14.75 -3.74 25.67
CA ASN A 80 14.72 -4.25 24.30
C ASN A 80 13.33 -4.74 23.82
N ARG A 81 12.25 -4.24 24.41
CA ARG A 81 10.86 -4.54 24.03
C ARG A 81 10.07 -3.27 23.84
N ALA A 82 9.22 -3.24 22.82
CA ALA A 82 8.24 -2.18 22.67
C ALA A 82 7.18 -2.32 23.79
N VAL A 83 6.96 -1.24 24.53
CA VAL A 83 6.04 -1.19 25.68
C VAL A 83 4.97 -0.12 25.53
N GLY A 84 4.86 0.49 24.36
CA GLY A 84 3.87 1.51 24.05
C GLY A 84 4.37 2.51 23.03
N VAL A 85 3.60 3.59 22.88
CA VAL A 85 3.90 4.71 22.02
C VAL A 85 3.74 6.04 22.78
N LYS A 86 4.49 7.05 22.36
CA LYS A 86 4.36 8.43 22.82
C LYS A 86 3.83 9.29 21.68
N LEU A 87 2.81 10.06 21.95
CA LEU A 87 2.24 11.01 21.01
C LEU A 87 2.99 12.35 21.01
N THR A 88 2.84 13.13 19.96
CA THR A 88 3.46 14.48 19.85
C THR A 88 2.96 15.45 20.93
N ASN A 89 1.79 15.23 21.50
CA ASN A 89 1.27 16.01 22.63
C ASN A 89 1.85 15.59 23.99
N GLY A 90 2.75 14.59 24.01
CA GLY A 90 3.39 14.06 25.22
C GLY A 90 2.65 12.92 25.91
N GLU A 91 1.44 12.58 25.48
CA GLU A 91 0.66 11.46 26.03
C GLU A 91 1.35 10.13 25.71
N GLU A 92 1.38 9.21 26.67
CA GLU A 92 1.92 7.87 26.50
C GLU A 92 0.79 6.83 26.54
N LEU A 93 0.74 5.97 25.52
CA LEU A 93 -0.17 4.84 25.43
C LEU A 93 0.62 3.55 25.63
N ARG A 94 0.35 2.84 26.70
CA ARG A 94 1.09 1.61 27.05
C ARG A 94 0.44 0.37 26.42
N SER A 95 1.28 -0.54 25.92
CA SER A 95 0.87 -1.82 25.35
C SER A 95 2.03 -2.81 25.40
N SER A 96 1.71 -4.11 25.51
CA SER A 96 2.69 -5.19 25.41
C SER A 96 3.10 -5.51 23.97
N LEU A 97 2.37 -5.00 22.99
CA LEU A 97 2.61 -5.18 21.56
C LEU A 97 2.35 -3.87 20.81
N VAL A 98 3.26 -3.52 19.92
CA VAL A 98 3.11 -2.36 19.02
C VAL A 98 3.22 -2.87 17.58
N ILE A 99 2.21 -2.58 16.75
CA ILE A 99 2.21 -2.86 15.32
C ILE A 99 2.30 -1.53 14.59
N SER A 100 3.33 -1.36 13.76
CA SER A 100 3.55 -0.14 12.99
C SER A 100 3.30 -0.37 11.51
N SER A 101 2.40 0.44 10.93
CA SER A 101 2.18 0.53 9.48
C SER A 101 2.85 1.75 8.84
N ALA A 102 3.70 2.47 9.59
CA ALA A 102 4.38 3.69 9.11
C ALA A 102 5.52 3.42 8.10
N GLY A 103 5.73 2.15 7.74
CA GLY A 103 6.84 1.69 6.92
C GLY A 103 8.11 1.44 7.74
N ILE A 104 8.96 0.55 7.23
CA ILE A 104 10.15 0.08 7.94
C ILE A 104 11.12 1.23 8.21
N THR A 105 11.39 2.06 7.21
CA THR A 105 12.31 3.21 7.35
C THR A 105 11.81 4.19 8.41
N THR A 106 10.56 4.63 8.33
CA THR A 106 9.99 5.56 9.31
C THR A 106 9.99 4.96 10.72
N THR A 107 9.59 3.70 10.83
CA THR A 107 9.54 3.00 12.13
C THR A 107 10.92 2.97 12.78
N PHE A 108 11.94 2.49 12.09
CA PHE A 108 13.26 2.27 12.69
C PHE A 108 14.20 3.48 12.64
N SER A 109 14.00 4.42 11.70
CA SER A 109 14.85 5.62 11.63
C SER A 109 14.30 6.83 12.37
N LYS A 110 12.98 6.87 12.64
CA LYS A 110 12.33 8.03 13.26
C LYS A 110 11.62 7.71 14.56
N LEU A 111 10.85 6.61 14.61
CA LEU A 111 10.00 6.31 15.77
C LEU A 111 10.74 5.52 16.86
N VAL A 112 11.65 4.63 16.50
CA VAL A 112 12.52 3.95 17.47
C VAL A 112 13.77 4.83 17.72
N LYS A 113 13.74 5.62 18.80
CA LYS A 113 14.81 6.58 19.12
C LYS A 113 15.99 5.97 19.88
N GLN A 114 15.94 4.70 20.22
CA GLN A 114 17.04 4.02 20.93
C GLN A 114 18.23 3.69 20.01
N SER A 115 19.43 3.72 20.60
CA SER A 115 20.71 3.58 19.91
C SER A 115 21.04 2.19 19.37
N SER A 116 20.20 1.20 19.55
CA SER A 116 20.35 -0.15 19.02
C SER A 116 19.06 -0.62 18.41
N PRO A 117 18.76 -0.23 17.16
CA PRO A 117 17.68 -0.87 16.43
C PRO A 117 18.01 -2.38 16.30
N PRO A 118 17.01 -3.25 16.20
CA PRO A 118 17.26 -4.65 15.86
C PRO A 118 18.15 -4.70 14.63
N ALA A 119 18.93 -5.77 14.47
CA ALA A 119 19.96 -5.96 13.42
C ALA A 119 19.34 -6.01 11.99
N LEU A 120 18.45 -5.09 11.67
CA LEU A 120 17.92 -4.84 10.34
C LEU A 120 18.97 -4.06 9.55
N ASN A 121 19.55 -4.72 8.56
CA ASN A 121 20.41 -4.03 7.61
C ASN A 121 19.55 -3.13 6.74
N MET A 122 19.39 -1.86 7.13
CA MET A 122 18.59 -0.87 6.42
C MET A 122 19.13 -0.57 5.02
N ASP A 123 20.43 -0.80 4.78
CA ASP A 123 21.06 -0.62 3.45
C ASP A 123 20.54 -1.62 2.41
N LYS A 124 19.92 -2.71 2.87
CA LYS A 124 19.26 -3.71 2.01
C LYS A 124 17.77 -3.41 1.75
N VAL A 125 17.23 -2.38 2.37
CA VAL A 125 15.83 -1.98 2.18
C VAL A 125 15.74 -1.00 1.01
N ASN A 126 15.39 -1.50 -0.15
CA ASN A 126 15.16 -0.66 -1.33
C ASN A 126 13.76 -0.03 -1.26
N PRO A 127 13.61 1.22 -1.72
CA PRO A 127 12.31 1.83 -1.91
C PRO A 127 11.44 0.99 -2.84
N SER A 128 10.17 0.83 -2.50
CA SER A 128 9.15 0.30 -3.41
C SER A 128 8.68 1.39 -4.37
N CYS A 129 7.99 1.00 -5.44
CA CYS A 129 7.33 1.97 -6.30
C CYS A 129 6.28 2.76 -5.51
N ALA A 130 6.21 4.06 -5.77
CA ALA A 130 5.19 4.95 -5.23
C ALA A 130 4.14 5.25 -6.31
N HIS A 131 2.94 5.60 -5.87
CA HIS A 131 1.85 6.01 -6.75
C HIS A 131 1.43 7.44 -6.41
N LEU A 132 1.22 8.25 -7.45
CA LEU A 132 0.54 9.52 -7.32
C LEU A 132 -0.95 9.29 -7.58
N CYS A 133 -1.79 9.54 -6.57
CA CYS A 133 -3.23 9.41 -6.69
C CYS A 133 -3.86 10.79 -6.91
N LEU A 134 -4.63 10.94 -8.01
CA LEU A 134 -5.44 12.11 -8.27
C LEU A 134 -6.92 11.73 -8.14
N TYR A 135 -7.60 12.33 -7.18
CA TYR A 135 -9.04 12.14 -6.96
C TYR A 135 -9.80 13.31 -7.60
N ILE A 136 -10.68 13.01 -8.56
CA ILE A 136 -11.41 14.01 -9.34
C ILE A 136 -12.89 13.87 -9.04
N GLY A 137 -13.49 14.91 -8.46
CA GLY A 137 -14.94 15.04 -8.32
C GLY A 137 -15.54 15.67 -9.58
N LEU A 138 -16.44 14.96 -10.23
CA LEU A 138 -17.13 15.44 -11.43
C LEU A 138 -18.57 15.82 -11.13
N LYS A 139 -19.10 16.86 -11.82
CA LYS A 139 -20.51 17.23 -11.76
C LYS A 139 -21.28 16.44 -12.81
N GLY A 140 -22.22 15.62 -12.38
CA GLY A 140 -23.05 14.79 -13.25
C GLY A 140 -23.12 13.34 -12.79
N THR A 141 -23.97 12.57 -13.43
CA THR A 141 -24.04 11.12 -13.24
C THR A 141 -23.03 10.42 -14.17
N ALA A 142 -22.57 9.24 -13.81
CA ALA A 142 -21.67 8.43 -14.64
C ALA A 142 -22.25 8.24 -16.05
N GLU A 143 -23.55 7.97 -16.16
CA GLU A 143 -24.27 7.81 -17.42
C GLU A 143 -24.19 9.06 -18.32
N LYS A 144 -24.46 10.26 -17.76
CA LYS A 144 -24.37 11.52 -18.51
C LYS A 144 -22.95 11.86 -18.97
N LEU A 145 -21.95 11.39 -18.23
CA LEU A 145 -20.53 11.61 -18.52
C LEU A 145 -19.93 10.50 -19.38
N GLY A 146 -20.70 9.48 -19.74
CA GLY A 146 -20.21 8.33 -20.49
C GLY A 146 -19.14 7.51 -19.74
N LEU A 147 -19.17 7.53 -18.40
CA LEU A 147 -18.24 6.80 -17.57
C LEU A 147 -18.74 5.38 -17.35
N GLU A 148 -18.02 4.44 -17.87
CA GLU A 148 -18.19 3.01 -17.59
C GLU A 148 -17.37 2.60 -16.38
N GLY A 149 -17.78 1.53 -15.67
CA GLY A 149 -17.04 0.99 -14.53
C GLY A 149 -15.77 0.23 -14.92
N THR A 150 -15.02 0.74 -15.90
CA THR A 150 -13.85 0.10 -16.49
C THR A 150 -12.57 0.76 -16.03
N ASN A 151 -11.60 -0.03 -15.56
CA ASN A 151 -10.25 0.43 -15.29
C ASN A 151 -9.45 0.52 -16.59
N LEU A 152 -8.77 1.65 -16.79
CA LEU A 152 -7.91 1.87 -17.94
C LEU A 152 -6.44 1.81 -17.51
N TRP A 153 -5.66 1.02 -18.22
CA TRP A 153 -4.21 0.95 -18.08
C TRP A 153 -3.58 1.60 -19.32
N ILE A 154 -2.98 2.77 -19.15
CA ILE A 154 -2.46 3.57 -20.27
C ILE A 154 -0.94 3.61 -20.16
N TYR A 155 -0.27 3.15 -21.21
CA TYR A 155 1.18 3.09 -21.30
C TYR A 155 1.66 3.77 -22.58
N PRO A 156 2.86 4.39 -22.58
CA PRO A 156 3.41 5.02 -23.80
C PRO A 156 3.75 4.00 -24.89
N ASP A 157 4.18 2.79 -24.50
CA ASP A 157 4.49 1.69 -25.42
C ASP A 157 4.39 0.33 -24.71
N TYR A 158 4.80 -0.75 -25.40
CA TYR A 158 4.72 -2.13 -24.91
C TYR A 158 5.93 -2.58 -24.09
N ASP A 159 6.99 -1.76 -23.98
CA ASP A 159 8.19 -2.09 -23.19
C ASP A 159 8.08 -1.50 -21.78
N HIS A 160 7.34 -2.20 -20.92
CA HIS A 160 7.09 -1.77 -19.55
C HIS A 160 8.36 -1.64 -18.71
N ASP A 161 9.36 -2.45 -18.95
CA ASP A 161 10.65 -2.37 -18.25
C ASP A 161 11.38 -1.07 -18.60
N ALA A 162 11.48 -0.76 -19.90
CA ALA A 162 12.07 0.50 -20.35
C ALA A 162 11.25 1.73 -19.90
N ASN A 163 9.92 1.60 -19.83
CA ASN A 163 9.08 2.68 -19.33
C ASN A 163 9.39 3.00 -17.87
N VAL A 164 9.53 1.99 -17.01
CA VAL A 164 9.89 2.19 -15.60
C VAL A 164 11.30 2.76 -15.46
N GLU A 165 12.29 2.25 -16.23
CA GLU A 165 13.67 2.73 -16.19
C GLU A 165 13.82 4.22 -16.56
N ARG A 166 12.91 4.78 -17.37
CA ARG A 166 12.93 6.22 -17.72
C ARG A 166 12.46 7.13 -16.56
N PHE A 167 11.82 6.60 -15.54
CA PHE A 167 11.27 7.36 -14.42
C PHE A 167 12.04 7.18 -13.10
N ILE A 168 13.05 6.32 -13.06
CA ILE A 168 13.95 6.11 -11.94
C ILE A 168 15.30 6.78 -12.21
#